data_2931556ff5175be8417d6c260a6111f6
#
_entry.id   2931556ff5175be8417d6c260a6111f6
#
_cell.length_a   1.000
_cell.length_b   1.000
_cell.length_c   1.000
_cell.angle_alpha   90.00
_cell.angle_beta   90.00
_cell.angle_gamma   90.00
#
_symmetry.space_group_name_H-M   'P 1'
#
loop_
_entity.id
_entity.type
_entity.pdbx_description
1 polymer ?
#
loop_
_entity_poly.entity_id
_entity_poly.type
_entity_poly.pdbx_seq_one_letter_code
_entity_poly.pdbx_strand_id
1 'polypeptide(L)'
;MTIAAPQENTVAVVANAAALKVGVPKEVFAGEQRVAATPETAKKLQKLGFEVLVETQAGAGASFTDSAYEAAGCTIITDSVSLWEAADVVLKVRSPQHHPHLDRHEATLLRPDQTLVSFIWPAQNPELLDQLAGQGGTVLAMDSVPRISRAQKLDALSSMANIGGYRAVIEAAHHFGRCFTGQITAAGKMPPAKVMVIGVGVAGLAAIGAAKSLGAIVKAFDTRLVVKEQVQSLGAEFLELHFEEDGSGEGGYAKVMSPAFIAAEMALFAQQAKDVDIIITTALIPGKKAPLLITQEMVESMKPGSVVVDLAAEQGGNCEVTQPGTVTVSYTH
;
A
#
# COMPACT_ATOMS: atom_id res chain seq x y z
N MET A 1 2.78 -7.71 51.82
CA MET A 1 3.56 -8.08 50.65
C MET A 1 3.60 -6.88 49.74
N THR A 2 4.69 -6.14 49.75
CA THR A 2 4.88 -4.89 49.00
C THR A 2 5.45 -5.27 47.66
N ILE A 3 4.70 -5.02 46.59
CA ILE A 3 5.14 -5.27 45.21
C ILE A 3 6.09 -4.13 44.84
N ALA A 4 7.36 -4.46 44.56
CA ALA A 4 8.35 -3.52 44.10
C ALA A 4 8.03 -3.09 42.67
N ALA A 5 8.10 -1.77 42.41
CA ALA A 5 7.93 -1.20 41.07
C ALA A 5 9.05 -1.67 40.13
N PRO A 6 8.77 -1.86 38.83
CA PRO A 6 9.80 -2.24 37.87
C PRO A 6 10.81 -1.11 37.74
N GLN A 7 12.09 -1.46 37.88
CA GLN A 7 13.20 -0.54 37.59
C GLN A 7 13.21 -0.22 36.11
N GLU A 8 13.15 1.05 35.78
CA GLU A 8 13.46 1.56 34.44
C GLU A 8 14.94 1.23 34.15
N ASN A 9 15.17 0.31 33.21
CA ASN A 9 16.48 0.10 32.62
C ASN A 9 16.88 1.35 31.85
N THR A 10 17.54 2.26 32.47
CA THR A 10 18.26 3.36 31.83
C THR A 10 19.41 2.72 31.05
N VAL A 11 19.26 2.58 29.75
CA VAL A 11 20.38 2.24 28.87
C VAL A 11 21.40 3.37 29.01
N ALA A 12 22.55 3.06 29.63
CA ALA A 12 23.65 3.98 29.71
C ALA A 12 24.07 4.36 28.27
N VAL A 13 23.86 5.62 27.92
CA VAL A 13 24.36 6.18 26.64
C VAL A 13 25.88 6.14 26.74
N VAL A 14 26.50 5.30 25.92
CA VAL A 14 27.97 5.25 25.79
C VAL A 14 28.39 6.60 25.22
N ALA A 15 28.93 7.45 26.06
CA ALA A 15 29.52 8.72 25.68
C ALA A 15 30.69 8.47 24.71
N ASN A 16 30.65 9.08 23.51
CA ASN A 16 31.71 9.17 22.49
C ASN A 16 31.67 8.19 21.27
N ALA A 17 30.54 7.61 20.91
CA ALA A 17 30.40 7.15 19.53
C ALA A 17 29.91 8.33 18.65
N ALA A 18 30.49 8.55 17.48
CA ALA A 18 29.96 9.49 16.50
C ALA A 18 28.50 9.14 16.19
N ALA A 19 27.63 10.15 16.04
CA ALA A 19 26.24 9.91 15.72
C ALA A 19 26.13 9.13 14.41
N LEU A 20 25.32 8.06 14.40
CA LEU A 20 25.05 7.33 13.15
C LEU A 20 24.28 8.21 12.17
N LYS A 21 24.64 8.13 10.92
CA LYS A 21 24.06 8.94 9.82
C LYS A 21 22.97 8.17 9.10
N VAL A 22 21.77 8.71 9.11
CA VAL A 22 20.63 8.19 8.36
C VAL A 22 20.52 8.96 7.05
N GLY A 23 20.69 8.26 5.93
CA GLY A 23 20.56 8.81 4.59
C GLY A 23 19.16 8.55 4.00
N VAL A 24 18.56 9.58 3.42
CA VAL A 24 17.27 9.51 2.71
C VAL A 24 17.50 9.92 1.25
N PRO A 25 17.75 8.95 0.35
CA PRO A 25 17.93 9.25 -1.06
C PRO A 25 16.61 9.62 -1.74
N LYS A 26 16.71 10.28 -2.87
CA LYS A 26 15.60 10.51 -3.78
C LYS A 26 15.14 9.18 -4.39
N GLU A 27 13.84 8.93 -4.41
CA GLU A 27 13.29 7.74 -5.07
C GLU A 27 13.46 7.84 -6.59
N VAL A 28 13.88 6.74 -7.21
CA VAL A 28 14.17 6.68 -8.65
C VAL A 28 13.08 5.97 -9.45
N PHE A 29 12.13 5.32 -8.78
CA PHE A 29 11.00 4.67 -9.45
C PHE A 29 10.13 5.71 -10.14
N ALA A 30 9.81 5.47 -11.42
CA ALA A 30 8.99 6.40 -12.20
C ALA A 30 7.61 6.60 -11.56
N GLY A 31 7.25 7.86 -11.25
CA GLY A 31 5.99 8.22 -10.61
C GLY A 31 5.96 8.07 -9.08
N GLU A 32 7.03 7.61 -8.42
CA GLU A 32 7.08 7.60 -6.96
C GLU A 32 7.24 9.03 -6.42
N GLN A 33 6.31 9.45 -5.60
CA GLN A 33 6.29 10.78 -5.00
C GLN A 33 6.51 10.76 -3.49
N ARG A 34 6.52 9.58 -2.89
CA ARG A 34 6.76 9.45 -1.45
C ARG A 34 8.24 9.60 -1.14
N VAL A 35 8.55 9.92 0.10
CA VAL A 35 9.91 9.97 0.64
C VAL A 35 9.95 9.17 1.94
N ALA A 36 11.07 8.51 2.22
CA ALA A 36 11.19 7.60 3.36
C ALA A 36 11.15 8.32 4.72
N ALA A 37 11.56 9.57 4.79
CA ALA A 37 11.45 10.39 5.99
C ALA A 37 10.98 11.81 5.65
N THR A 38 9.97 12.31 6.35
CA THR A 38 9.52 13.70 6.27
C THR A 38 10.35 14.60 7.18
N PRO A 39 10.33 15.95 7.03
CA PRO A 39 11.00 16.84 7.96
C PRO A 39 10.62 16.61 9.44
N GLU A 40 9.34 16.26 9.70
CA GLU A 40 8.89 15.94 11.06
C GLU A 40 9.50 14.64 11.59
N THR A 41 9.53 13.58 10.75
CA THR A 41 10.12 12.30 11.16
C THR A 41 11.64 12.39 11.28
N ALA A 42 12.31 13.20 10.48
CA ALA A 42 13.73 13.51 10.61
C ALA A 42 14.06 14.11 12.00
N LYS A 43 13.25 15.07 12.48
CA LYS A 43 13.37 15.60 13.84
C LYS A 43 13.24 14.53 14.93
N LYS A 44 12.41 13.50 14.70
CA LYS A 44 12.27 12.38 15.64
C LYS A 44 13.51 11.49 15.63
N LEU A 45 14.10 11.23 14.46
CA LEU A 45 15.37 10.49 14.33
C LEU A 45 16.52 11.23 15.02
N GLN A 46 16.61 12.55 14.86
CA GLN A 46 17.63 13.37 15.53
C GLN A 46 17.49 13.33 17.06
N LYS A 47 16.27 13.31 17.60
CA LYS A 47 16.03 13.13 19.03
C LYS A 47 16.50 11.77 19.56
N LEU A 48 16.60 10.78 18.70
CA LEU A 48 17.17 9.46 19.01
C LEU A 48 18.71 9.42 18.87
N GLY A 49 19.34 10.54 18.48
CA GLY A 49 20.79 10.67 18.37
C GLY A 49 21.36 10.44 16.97
N PHE A 50 20.51 10.35 15.93
CA PHE A 50 20.97 10.23 14.56
C PHE A 50 21.25 11.59 13.92
N GLU A 51 22.24 11.66 13.02
CA GLU A 51 22.33 12.71 12.01
C GLU A 51 21.49 12.31 10.80
N VAL A 52 20.75 13.24 10.20
CA VAL A 52 19.90 12.95 9.04
C VAL A 52 20.41 13.68 7.80
N LEU A 53 20.78 12.89 6.79
CA LEU A 53 21.23 13.35 5.48
C LEU A 53 20.08 13.15 4.49
N VAL A 54 19.77 14.14 3.68
CA VAL A 54 18.68 14.05 2.69
C VAL A 54 19.24 14.45 1.33
N GLU A 55 19.01 13.62 0.31
CA GLU A 55 19.36 14.00 -1.05
C GLU A 55 18.50 15.17 -1.51
N THR A 56 19.12 16.13 -2.22
CA THR A 56 18.40 17.27 -2.77
C THR A 56 17.17 16.83 -3.56
N GLN A 57 16.06 17.52 -3.36
CA GLN A 57 14.76 17.22 -3.96
C GLN A 57 14.15 15.83 -3.60
N ALA A 58 14.69 15.10 -2.65
CA ALA A 58 14.11 13.80 -2.26
C ALA A 58 12.64 13.94 -1.79
N GLY A 59 12.29 15.02 -1.12
CA GLY A 59 10.94 15.28 -0.64
C GLY A 59 10.04 16.07 -1.61
N ALA A 60 10.55 16.49 -2.77
CA ALA A 60 9.81 17.40 -3.66
C ALA A 60 8.47 16.83 -4.14
N GLY A 61 8.44 15.54 -4.49
CA GLY A 61 7.21 14.85 -4.88
C GLY A 61 6.15 14.78 -3.78
N ALA A 62 6.58 14.81 -2.50
CA ALA A 62 5.72 14.86 -1.33
C ALA A 62 5.48 16.28 -0.80
N SER A 63 5.84 17.31 -1.58
CA SER A 63 5.71 18.72 -1.23
C SER A 63 6.60 19.18 -0.06
N PHE A 64 7.72 18.50 0.19
CA PHE A 64 8.73 18.89 1.16
C PHE A 64 9.95 19.44 0.42
N THR A 65 10.27 20.74 0.65
CA THR A 65 11.43 21.40 0.06
C THR A 65 12.71 21.09 0.83
N ASP A 66 13.87 21.25 0.17
CA ASP A 66 15.17 21.13 0.82
C ASP A 66 15.29 22.09 2.02
N SER A 67 14.79 23.32 1.88
CA SER A 67 14.75 24.27 2.99
C SER A 67 13.90 23.84 4.18
N ALA A 68 12.85 23.05 3.96
CA ALA A 68 12.07 22.46 5.05
C ALA A 68 12.87 21.40 5.83
N TYR A 69 13.69 20.61 5.14
CA TYR A 69 14.62 19.66 5.78
C TYR A 69 15.75 20.39 6.51
N GLU A 70 16.35 21.43 5.92
CA GLU A 70 17.37 22.26 6.59
C GLU A 70 16.82 22.91 7.86
N ALA A 71 15.60 23.47 7.81
CA ALA A 71 14.90 24.00 8.97
C ALA A 71 14.55 22.92 10.02
N ALA A 72 14.50 21.66 9.60
CA ALA A 72 14.36 20.51 10.48
C ALA A 72 15.70 20.03 11.07
N GLY A 73 16.84 20.63 10.68
CA GLY A 73 18.18 20.27 11.13
C GLY A 73 18.84 19.16 10.33
N CYS A 74 18.34 18.84 9.14
CA CYS A 74 18.97 17.88 8.23
C CYS A 74 20.09 18.53 7.41
N THR A 75 21.03 17.71 6.95
CA THR A 75 22.04 18.10 5.98
C THR A 75 21.60 17.69 4.57
N ILE A 76 21.58 18.62 3.63
CA ILE A 76 21.26 18.31 2.22
C ILE A 76 22.53 17.85 1.50
N ILE A 77 22.41 16.71 0.80
CA ILE A 77 23.45 16.11 -0.03
C ILE A 77 23.04 16.23 -1.49
N THR A 78 24.00 16.60 -2.35
CA THR A 78 23.71 16.99 -3.73
C THR A 78 23.43 15.84 -4.69
N ASP A 79 23.89 14.61 -4.35
CA ASP A 79 23.77 13.45 -5.22
C ASP A 79 23.65 12.13 -4.44
N SER A 80 23.08 11.12 -5.09
CA SER A 80 22.83 9.81 -4.49
C SER A 80 24.12 9.11 -4.06
N VAL A 81 25.22 9.18 -4.86
CA VAL A 81 26.46 8.46 -4.55
C VAL A 81 27.05 8.96 -3.25
N SER A 82 27.21 10.29 -3.13
CA SER A 82 27.74 10.95 -1.92
C SER A 82 26.86 10.66 -0.71
N LEU A 83 25.53 10.59 -0.89
CA LEU A 83 24.62 10.24 0.21
C LEU A 83 24.81 8.81 0.69
N TRP A 84 24.84 7.83 -0.25
CA TRP A 84 25.05 6.44 0.10
C TRP A 84 26.43 6.21 0.73
N GLU A 85 27.47 6.89 0.26
CA GLU A 85 28.79 6.82 0.85
C GLU A 85 28.87 7.40 2.27
N ALA A 86 28.10 8.44 2.56
CA ALA A 86 28.14 9.12 3.85
C ALA A 86 27.24 8.47 4.92
N ALA A 87 26.17 7.75 4.51
CA ALA A 87 25.18 7.19 5.42
C ALA A 87 25.63 5.87 6.04
N ASP A 88 25.27 5.63 7.32
CA ASP A 88 25.39 4.33 7.99
C ASP A 88 24.11 3.52 7.81
N VAL A 89 22.97 4.20 7.76
CA VAL A 89 21.64 3.62 7.54
C VAL A 89 20.97 4.34 6.37
N VAL A 90 20.51 3.63 5.37
CA VAL A 90 19.77 4.19 4.23
C VAL A 90 18.30 3.83 4.37
N LEU A 91 17.43 4.84 4.30
CA LEU A 91 15.98 4.66 4.30
C LEU A 91 15.41 4.93 2.92
N LYS A 92 14.74 3.95 2.34
CA LYS A 92 14.01 4.07 1.07
C LYS A 92 12.56 3.61 1.19
N VAL A 93 11.72 4.12 0.32
CA VAL A 93 10.36 3.59 0.11
C VAL A 93 10.41 2.38 -0.81
N ARG A 94 10.87 2.56 -2.05
CA ARG A 94 10.97 1.47 -3.03
C ARG A 94 12.25 0.68 -2.84
N SER A 95 12.20 -0.59 -3.19
CA SER A 95 13.41 -1.42 -3.26
C SER A 95 14.46 -0.77 -4.17
N PRO A 96 15.77 -1.05 -3.97
CA PRO A 96 16.82 -0.60 -4.88
C PRO A 96 16.53 -1.01 -6.33
N GLN A 97 16.80 -0.10 -7.27
CA GLN A 97 16.54 -0.28 -8.69
C GLN A 97 17.70 0.23 -9.53
N HIS A 98 17.60 0.05 -10.85
CA HIS A 98 18.54 0.68 -11.78
C HIS A 98 18.37 2.21 -11.73
N HIS A 99 19.44 2.91 -11.37
CA HIS A 99 19.39 4.36 -11.20
C HIS A 99 19.50 5.05 -12.59
N PRO A 100 18.52 5.90 -12.97
CA PRO A 100 18.41 6.40 -14.35
C PRO A 100 19.58 7.30 -14.78
N HIS A 101 20.31 7.88 -13.84
CA HIS A 101 21.42 8.81 -14.13
C HIS A 101 22.81 8.27 -13.79
N LEU A 102 22.93 7.14 -13.09
CA LEU A 102 24.21 6.57 -12.67
C LEU A 102 24.63 5.37 -13.52
N ASP A 103 23.76 4.91 -14.43
CA ASP A 103 23.96 3.71 -15.25
C ASP A 103 24.38 2.46 -14.44
N ARG A 104 23.86 2.37 -13.22
CA ARG A 104 24.09 1.24 -12.31
C ARG A 104 22.91 1.00 -11.39
N HIS A 105 22.85 -0.20 -10.85
CA HIS A 105 21.81 -0.57 -9.90
C HIS A 105 22.11 -0.01 -8.51
N GLU A 106 21.13 0.59 -7.82
CA GLU A 106 21.30 1.16 -6.46
C GLU A 106 21.82 0.13 -5.45
N ALA A 107 21.50 -1.17 -5.61
CA ALA A 107 22.03 -2.22 -4.75
C ALA A 107 23.56 -2.22 -4.70
N THR A 108 24.25 -1.81 -5.78
CA THR A 108 25.71 -1.73 -5.82
C THR A 108 26.30 -0.56 -5.02
N LEU A 109 25.45 0.33 -4.50
CA LEU A 109 25.84 1.42 -3.61
C LEU A 109 25.90 0.98 -2.15
N LEU A 110 25.26 -0.16 -1.82
CA LEU A 110 25.24 -0.68 -0.45
C LEU A 110 26.62 -1.19 -0.04
N ARG A 111 27.12 -0.74 1.10
CA ARG A 111 28.40 -1.18 1.68
C ARG A 111 28.22 -2.31 2.70
N PRO A 112 29.25 -3.12 2.97
CA PRO A 112 29.16 -4.24 3.93
C PRO A 112 28.82 -3.82 5.38
N ASP A 113 29.16 -2.62 5.80
CA ASP A 113 28.92 -2.06 7.12
C ASP A 113 27.62 -1.24 7.21
N GLN A 114 26.86 -1.16 6.14
CA GLN A 114 25.70 -0.31 6.00
C GLN A 114 24.40 -1.08 6.21
N THR A 115 23.37 -0.39 6.72
CA THR A 115 22.02 -0.93 6.85
C THR A 115 21.06 -0.25 5.86
N LEU A 116 20.35 -1.05 5.07
CA LEU A 116 19.26 -0.59 4.22
C LEU A 116 17.92 -0.96 4.86
N VAL A 117 17.01 0.01 4.99
CA VAL A 117 15.62 -0.20 5.43
C VAL A 117 14.70 0.23 4.29
N SER A 118 13.95 -0.71 3.71
CA SER A 118 13.10 -0.44 2.55
C SER A 118 12.02 -1.52 2.39
N PHE A 119 11.02 -1.28 1.54
CA PHE A 119 10.21 -2.36 1.01
C PHE A 119 11.03 -3.13 -0.04
N ILE A 120 11.21 -4.42 0.16
CA ILE A 120 12.07 -5.27 -0.68
C ILE A 120 11.25 -6.23 -1.54
N TRP A 121 10.12 -6.72 -1.03
CA TRP A 121 9.30 -7.75 -1.64
C TRP A 121 10.12 -9.01 -1.98
N PRO A 122 10.69 -9.69 -0.97
CA PRO A 122 11.69 -10.74 -1.17
C PRO A 122 11.22 -11.87 -2.08
N ALA A 123 9.95 -12.27 -1.97
CA ALA A 123 9.41 -13.38 -2.76
C ALA A 123 9.27 -13.05 -4.25
N GLN A 124 9.13 -11.78 -4.61
CA GLN A 124 9.02 -11.30 -5.99
C GLN A 124 10.37 -10.89 -6.59
N ASN A 125 11.37 -10.62 -5.77
CA ASN A 125 12.66 -10.07 -6.18
C ASN A 125 13.86 -10.94 -5.75
N PRO A 126 13.92 -12.24 -6.12
CA PRO A 126 15.03 -13.12 -5.72
C PRO A 126 16.38 -12.63 -6.23
N GLU A 127 16.45 -12.10 -7.45
CA GLU A 127 17.68 -11.56 -8.02
C GLU A 127 18.20 -10.34 -7.25
N LEU A 128 17.30 -9.48 -6.77
CA LEU A 128 17.67 -8.36 -5.90
C LEU A 128 18.24 -8.85 -4.57
N LEU A 129 17.65 -9.92 -3.99
CA LEU A 129 18.19 -10.49 -2.77
C LEU A 129 19.63 -11.01 -2.96
N ASP A 130 19.92 -11.69 -4.07
CA ASP A 130 21.26 -12.18 -4.39
C ASP A 130 22.24 -11.01 -4.57
N GLN A 131 21.83 -9.93 -5.24
CA GLN A 131 22.63 -8.71 -5.38
C GLN A 131 22.93 -8.08 -4.02
N LEU A 132 21.92 -7.88 -3.17
CA LEU A 132 22.07 -7.28 -1.85
C LEU A 132 22.94 -8.16 -0.93
N ALA A 133 22.75 -9.48 -0.97
CA ALA A 133 23.58 -10.44 -0.23
C ALA A 133 25.04 -10.38 -0.66
N GLY A 134 25.28 -10.21 -1.98
CA GLY A 134 26.64 -10.06 -2.53
C GLY A 134 27.37 -8.80 -2.05
N GLN A 135 26.65 -7.74 -1.65
CA GLN A 135 27.23 -6.52 -1.06
C GLN A 135 27.62 -6.69 0.41
N GLY A 136 27.03 -7.66 1.12
CA GLY A 136 27.33 -7.94 2.52
C GLY A 136 26.78 -6.95 3.54
N GLY A 137 25.92 -6.02 3.14
CA GLY A 137 25.22 -5.08 4.02
C GLY A 137 24.05 -5.74 4.76
N THR A 138 23.50 -5.06 5.75
CA THR A 138 22.29 -5.48 6.47
C THR A 138 21.05 -4.93 5.79
N VAL A 139 20.05 -5.76 5.51
CA VAL A 139 18.80 -5.33 4.87
C VAL A 139 17.60 -5.65 5.75
N LEU A 140 16.81 -4.63 6.07
CA LEU A 140 15.56 -4.74 6.83
C LEU A 140 14.39 -4.50 5.89
N ALA A 141 13.71 -5.58 5.49
CA ALA A 141 12.54 -5.54 4.61
C ALA A 141 11.29 -5.15 5.40
N MET A 142 10.76 -3.95 5.18
CA MET A 142 9.58 -3.42 5.86
C MET A 142 8.30 -4.20 5.55
N ASP A 143 8.23 -4.80 4.37
CA ASP A 143 7.12 -5.68 3.93
C ASP A 143 7.16 -7.06 4.58
N SER A 144 8.27 -7.44 5.22
CA SER A 144 8.43 -8.70 5.95
C SER A 144 8.19 -8.57 7.47
N VAL A 145 7.76 -7.41 7.95
CA VAL A 145 7.36 -7.22 9.35
C VAL A 145 6.17 -8.13 9.66
N PRO A 146 6.26 -9.02 10.68
CA PRO A 146 5.21 -9.95 10.99
C PRO A 146 3.93 -9.25 11.47
N ARG A 147 2.77 -9.75 11.03
CA ARG A 147 1.45 -9.20 11.43
C ARG A 147 1.01 -9.74 12.79
N ILE A 148 1.68 -9.28 13.83
CA ILE A 148 1.38 -9.59 15.24
C ILE A 148 1.13 -8.29 16.01
N SER A 149 0.39 -8.34 17.10
CA SER A 149 -0.02 -7.16 17.86
C SER A 149 1.17 -6.29 18.29
N ARG A 150 2.31 -6.88 18.67
CA ARG A 150 3.52 -6.14 19.06
C ARG A 150 4.15 -5.37 17.91
N ALA A 151 4.04 -5.89 16.67
CA ALA A 151 4.65 -5.29 15.47
C ALA A 151 3.71 -4.34 14.74
N GLN A 152 2.46 -4.19 15.18
CA GLN A 152 1.45 -3.36 14.50
C GLN A 152 1.91 -1.92 14.25
N LYS A 153 2.70 -1.34 15.14
CA LYS A 153 3.26 0.01 14.99
C LYS A 153 4.31 0.11 13.88
N LEU A 154 4.89 -1.02 13.45
CA LEU A 154 5.88 -1.13 12.39
C LEU A 154 5.27 -1.56 11.05
N ASP A 155 3.97 -1.89 11.04
CA ASP A 155 3.26 -2.36 9.85
C ASP A 155 2.92 -1.18 8.92
N ALA A 156 3.92 -0.75 8.17
CA ALA A 156 3.78 0.32 7.18
C ALA A 156 2.91 -0.11 5.98
N LEU A 157 2.85 -1.42 5.66
CA LEU A 157 1.98 -1.93 4.60
C LEU A 157 0.51 -1.69 4.93
N SER A 158 0.07 -2.01 6.15
CA SER A 158 -1.31 -1.74 6.58
C SER A 158 -1.62 -0.26 6.59
N SER A 159 -0.68 0.59 7.01
CA SER A 159 -0.85 2.05 6.97
C SER A 159 -1.06 2.55 5.54
N MET A 160 -0.24 2.10 4.59
CA MET A 160 -0.37 2.47 3.18
C MET A 160 -1.61 1.86 2.53
N ALA A 161 -1.97 0.62 2.88
CA ALA A 161 -3.18 -0.03 2.39
C ALA A 161 -4.45 0.74 2.80
N ASN A 162 -4.50 1.28 4.02
CA ASN A 162 -5.60 2.12 4.49
C ASN A 162 -5.74 3.38 3.60
N ILE A 163 -4.64 4.09 3.38
CA ILE A 163 -4.61 5.29 2.52
C ILE A 163 -4.96 4.92 1.08
N GLY A 164 -4.43 3.79 0.58
CA GLY A 164 -4.73 3.27 -0.76
C GLY A 164 -6.22 2.99 -0.96
N GLY A 165 -6.87 2.36 0.01
CA GLY A 165 -8.32 2.09 -0.02
C GLY A 165 -9.16 3.37 -0.04
N TYR A 166 -8.81 4.36 0.78
CA TYR A 166 -9.43 5.68 0.73
C TYR A 166 -9.23 6.35 -0.64
N ARG A 167 -7.98 6.36 -1.14
CA ARG A 167 -7.65 6.99 -2.43
C ARG A 167 -8.38 6.32 -3.59
N ALA A 168 -8.53 5.00 -3.57
CA ALA A 168 -9.29 4.27 -4.60
C ALA A 168 -10.71 4.80 -4.79
N VAL A 169 -11.39 5.15 -3.69
CA VAL A 169 -12.73 5.75 -3.76
C VAL A 169 -12.69 7.15 -4.34
N ILE A 170 -11.67 7.96 -4.03
CA ILE A 170 -11.52 9.31 -4.58
C ILE A 170 -11.23 9.24 -6.09
N GLU A 171 -10.37 8.32 -6.53
CA GLU A 171 -10.12 8.09 -7.96
C GLU A 171 -11.39 7.61 -8.67
N ALA A 172 -12.11 6.67 -8.07
CA ALA A 172 -13.39 6.24 -8.61
C ALA A 172 -14.38 7.42 -8.74
N ALA A 173 -14.48 8.27 -7.73
CA ALA A 173 -15.35 9.44 -7.75
C ALA A 173 -14.94 10.47 -8.81
N HIS A 174 -13.64 10.64 -9.04
CA HIS A 174 -13.10 11.54 -10.05
C HIS A 174 -13.46 11.11 -11.48
N HIS A 175 -13.40 9.80 -11.74
CA HIS A 175 -13.69 9.23 -13.07
C HIS A 175 -15.17 8.87 -13.29
N PHE A 176 -15.96 8.78 -12.21
CA PHE A 176 -17.38 8.44 -12.29
C PHE A 176 -18.22 9.68 -12.62
N GLY A 177 -18.81 9.72 -13.79
CA GLY A 177 -19.56 10.88 -14.31
C GLY A 177 -20.88 11.20 -13.57
N ARG A 178 -21.18 10.52 -12.43
CA ARG A 178 -22.40 10.72 -11.64
C ARG A 178 -22.05 10.95 -10.16
N CYS A 179 -23.08 11.13 -9.30
CA CYS A 179 -22.90 11.37 -7.87
C CYS A 179 -22.79 10.08 -7.06
N PHE A 180 -21.97 10.07 -6.02
CA PHE A 180 -21.92 8.96 -5.07
C PHE A 180 -23.16 8.93 -4.18
N THR A 181 -23.57 10.08 -3.64
CA THR A 181 -24.82 10.16 -2.86
C THR A 181 -26.03 10.41 -3.75
N GLY A 182 -27.18 9.92 -3.34
CA GLY A 182 -28.43 10.25 -3.99
C GLY A 182 -28.72 11.76 -3.91
N GLN A 183 -29.24 12.35 -4.97
CA GLN A 183 -29.59 13.76 -5.06
C GLN A 183 -31.07 13.93 -5.37
N ILE A 184 -31.71 14.92 -4.77
CA ILE A 184 -33.05 15.38 -5.12
C ILE A 184 -32.91 16.82 -5.60
N THR A 185 -33.28 17.05 -6.85
CA THR A 185 -33.22 18.36 -7.50
C THR A 185 -34.60 18.78 -7.99
N ALA A 186 -34.73 20.02 -8.41
CA ALA A 186 -35.97 20.49 -9.04
C ALA A 186 -36.31 19.71 -10.33
N ALA A 187 -35.29 19.13 -11.02
CA ALA A 187 -35.44 18.35 -12.22
C ALA A 187 -35.73 16.84 -11.94
N GLY A 188 -35.68 16.39 -10.69
CA GLY A 188 -35.93 15.00 -10.33
C GLY A 188 -34.92 14.39 -9.39
N LYS A 189 -34.97 13.06 -9.25
CA LYS A 189 -34.11 12.27 -8.35
C LYS A 189 -32.96 11.62 -9.13
N MET A 190 -31.76 11.67 -8.58
CA MET A 190 -30.62 10.89 -9.01
C MET A 190 -30.33 9.82 -7.94
N PRO A 191 -30.29 8.53 -8.30
CA PRO A 191 -29.97 7.48 -7.34
C PRO A 191 -28.50 7.55 -6.90
N PRO A 192 -28.16 7.06 -5.70
CA PRO A 192 -26.78 6.94 -5.26
C PRO A 192 -26.05 5.89 -6.09
N ALA A 193 -24.72 6.05 -6.22
CA ALA A 193 -23.86 5.06 -6.82
C ALA A 193 -23.87 3.74 -6.05
N LYS A 194 -23.80 2.61 -6.76
CA LYS A 194 -23.61 1.29 -6.19
C LYS A 194 -22.14 0.89 -6.34
N VAL A 195 -21.47 0.67 -5.23
CA VAL A 195 -20.05 0.32 -5.17
C VAL A 195 -19.89 -1.10 -4.68
N MET A 196 -19.15 -1.94 -5.41
CA MET A 196 -18.74 -3.26 -4.95
C MET A 196 -17.25 -3.22 -4.58
N VAL A 197 -16.93 -3.67 -3.37
CA VAL A 197 -15.54 -3.83 -2.90
C VAL A 197 -15.22 -5.31 -2.78
N ILE A 198 -14.18 -5.77 -3.48
CA ILE A 198 -13.71 -7.16 -3.44
C ILE A 198 -12.40 -7.24 -2.69
N GLY A 199 -12.40 -8.02 -1.60
CA GLY A 199 -11.33 -8.07 -0.62
C GLY A 199 -11.61 -7.09 0.54
N VAL A 200 -11.82 -7.63 1.74
CA VAL A 200 -12.13 -6.86 2.96
C VAL A 200 -10.95 -6.91 3.93
N GLY A 201 -9.75 -6.65 3.38
CA GLY A 201 -8.56 -6.33 4.17
C GLY A 201 -8.57 -4.86 4.60
N VAL A 202 -7.42 -4.37 5.05
CA VAL A 202 -7.28 -2.96 5.50
C VAL A 202 -7.70 -1.97 4.40
N ALA A 203 -7.26 -2.20 3.15
CA ALA A 203 -7.63 -1.35 2.01
C ALA A 203 -9.15 -1.42 1.72
N GLY A 204 -9.71 -2.63 1.71
CA GLY A 204 -11.14 -2.81 1.45
C GLY A 204 -12.02 -2.16 2.51
N LEU A 205 -11.70 -2.32 3.80
CA LEU A 205 -12.44 -1.66 4.89
C LEU A 205 -12.36 -0.14 4.78
N ALA A 206 -11.17 0.41 4.44
CA ALA A 206 -11.02 1.85 4.21
C ALA A 206 -11.85 2.33 3.01
N ALA A 207 -11.86 1.56 1.90
CA ALA A 207 -12.69 1.87 0.73
C ALA A 207 -14.20 1.82 1.08
N ILE A 208 -14.65 0.79 1.81
CA ILE A 208 -16.03 0.69 2.26
C ILE A 208 -16.42 1.92 3.09
N GLY A 209 -15.60 2.29 4.10
CA GLY A 209 -15.86 3.44 4.95
C GLY A 209 -15.91 4.74 4.17
N ALA A 210 -14.96 4.96 3.25
CA ALA A 210 -14.91 6.16 2.40
C ALA A 210 -16.12 6.23 1.46
N ALA A 211 -16.47 5.15 0.75
CA ALA A 211 -17.61 5.11 -0.15
C ALA A 211 -18.95 5.33 0.58
N LYS A 212 -19.09 4.75 1.77
CA LYS A 212 -20.26 4.99 2.66
C LYS A 212 -20.34 6.45 3.08
N SER A 213 -19.22 7.06 3.46
CA SER A 213 -19.17 8.48 3.85
C SER A 213 -19.56 9.41 2.71
N LEU A 214 -19.27 9.03 1.45
CA LEU A 214 -19.74 9.74 0.27
C LEU A 214 -21.21 9.46 -0.10
N GLY A 215 -21.90 8.58 0.65
CA GLY A 215 -23.32 8.30 0.48
C GLY A 215 -23.66 7.21 -0.55
N ALA A 216 -22.69 6.40 -0.97
CA ALA A 216 -22.92 5.27 -1.86
C ALA A 216 -23.64 4.11 -1.18
N ILE A 217 -24.33 3.29 -1.98
CA ILE A 217 -24.76 1.95 -1.59
C ILE A 217 -23.58 1.01 -1.80
N VAL A 218 -23.06 0.44 -0.70
CA VAL A 218 -21.83 -0.36 -0.74
C VAL A 218 -22.16 -1.83 -0.48
N LYS A 219 -21.66 -2.69 -1.37
CA LYS A 219 -21.63 -4.14 -1.24
C LYS A 219 -20.16 -4.57 -1.12
N ALA A 220 -19.88 -5.58 -0.35
CA ALA A 220 -18.51 -6.09 -0.19
C ALA A 220 -18.49 -7.61 -0.20
N PHE A 221 -17.41 -8.18 -0.70
CA PHE A 221 -17.15 -9.62 -0.71
C PHE A 221 -15.75 -9.93 -0.19
N ASP A 222 -15.64 -10.99 0.59
CA ASP A 222 -14.38 -11.62 1.00
C ASP A 222 -14.60 -13.11 1.20
N THR A 223 -13.59 -13.91 0.92
CA THR A 223 -13.65 -15.36 1.14
C THR A 223 -13.66 -15.74 2.63
N ARG A 224 -13.24 -14.83 3.51
CA ARG A 224 -13.19 -14.99 4.97
C ARG A 224 -14.48 -14.48 5.58
N LEU A 225 -15.32 -15.38 6.09
CA LEU A 225 -16.60 -15.01 6.70
C LEU A 225 -16.45 -14.18 8.01
N VAL A 226 -15.31 -14.28 8.67
CA VAL A 226 -15.01 -13.53 9.91
C VAL A 226 -15.07 -12.01 9.73
N VAL A 227 -14.89 -11.48 8.50
CA VAL A 227 -14.93 -10.04 8.22
C VAL A 227 -16.35 -9.49 7.98
N LYS A 228 -17.36 -10.36 7.91
CA LYS A 228 -18.76 -9.98 7.67
C LYS A 228 -19.28 -8.94 8.65
N GLU A 229 -19.05 -9.16 9.95
CA GLU A 229 -19.49 -8.21 10.99
C GLU A 229 -18.83 -6.84 10.82
N GLN A 230 -17.57 -6.79 10.40
CA GLN A 230 -16.86 -5.53 10.15
C GLN A 230 -17.50 -4.76 8.99
N VAL A 231 -17.86 -5.45 7.89
CA VAL A 231 -18.56 -4.84 6.74
C VAL A 231 -19.90 -4.28 7.18
N GLN A 232 -20.69 -5.07 7.91
CA GLN A 232 -22.02 -4.68 8.38
C GLN A 232 -21.96 -3.51 9.37
N SER A 233 -20.95 -3.46 10.24
CA SER A 233 -20.73 -2.35 11.18
C SER A 233 -20.45 -1.02 10.48
N LEU A 234 -19.87 -1.05 9.27
CA LEU A 234 -19.69 0.11 8.41
C LEU A 234 -20.95 0.47 7.59
N GLY A 235 -22.05 -0.28 7.76
CA GLY A 235 -23.31 -0.06 7.07
C GLY A 235 -23.31 -0.52 5.61
N ALA A 236 -22.44 -1.44 5.23
CA ALA A 236 -22.37 -2.06 3.93
C ALA A 236 -23.02 -3.46 3.94
N GLU A 237 -23.46 -3.91 2.77
CA GLU A 237 -23.97 -5.27 2.55
C GLU A 237 -22.80 -6.23 2.32
N PHE A 238 -22.75 -7.35 3.06
CA PHE A 238 -21.79 -8.41 2.79
C PHE A 238 -22.43 -9.44 1.84
N LEU A 239 -21.79 -9.67 0.69
CA LEU A 239 -22.22 -10.67 -0.27
C LEU A 239 -21.75 -12.05 0.18
N GLU A 240 -22.66 -12.98 0.36
CA GLU A 240 -22.37 -14.33 0.83
C GLU A 240 -22.48 -15.35 -0.31
N LEU A 241 -21.54 -16.27 -0.35
CA LEU A 241 -21.70 -17.52 -1.08
C LEU A 241 -22.14 -18.60 -0.07
N HIS A 242 -23.19 -19.35 -0.40
CA HIS A 242 -23.60 -20.51 0.39
C HIS A 242 -22.67 -21.70 0.10
N PHE A 243 -21.49 -21.66 0.70
CA PHE A 243 -20.45 -22.69 0.58
C PHE A 243 -19.95 -23.06 1.99
N GLU A 244 -19.72 -24.34 2.25
CA GLU A 244 -19.19 -24.83 3.54
C GLU A 244 -17.64 -24.69 3.62
N GLU A 245 -17.05 -23.75 2.90
CA GLU A 245 -15.61 -23.51 2.86
C GLU A 245 -15.28 -22.12 3.38
N ASP A 246 -14.49 -22.04 4.46
CA ASP A 246 -13.95 -20.78 4.98
C ASP A 246 -12.60 -20.45 4.36
N GLY A 247 -12.47 -19.22 3.85
CA GLY A 247 -11.26 -18.71 3.21
C GLY A 247 -10.18 -18.21 4.15
N SER A 248 -10.32 -18.37 5.47
CA SER A 248 -9.34 -17.87 6.44
C SER A 248 -8.00 -18.61 6.32
N GLY A 249 -6.92 -17.86 6.15
CA GLY A 249 -5.55 -18.33 6.07
C GLY A 249 -4.66 -17.75 7.17
N GLU A 250 -3.37 -18.02 7.10
CA GLU A 250 -2.38 -17.51 8.06
C GLU A 250 -2.15 -16.00 7.91
N GLY A 251 -1.80 -15.32 9.02
CA GLY A 251 -1.46 -13.89 9.04
C GLY A 251 -2.61 -12.96 8.63
N GLY A 252 -3.88 -13.45 8.66
CA GLY A 252 -5.06 -12.65 8.29
C GLY A 252 -5.26 -12.52 6.77
N TYR A 253 -4.55 -13.30 5.97
CA TYR A 253 -4.76 -13.39 4.52
C TYR A 253 -5.77 -14.50 4.18
N ALA A 254 -6.32 -14.42 2.95
CA ALA A 254 -7.14 -15.48 2.41
C ALA A 254 -6.28 -16.67 1.94
N LYS A 255 -6.79 -17.89 2.10
CA LYS A 255 -6.20 -19.09 1.49
C LYS A 255 -6.71 -19.28 0.05
N VAL A 256 -6.06 -20.16 -0.70
CA VAL A 256 -6.55 -20.57 -2.02
C VAL A 256 -7.79 -21.45 -1.83
N MET A 257 -8.88 -21.08 -2.50
CA MET A 257 -10.17 -21.75 -2.43
C MET A 257 -10.27 -22.90 -3.44
N SER A 258 -11.24 -23.79 -3.23
CA SER A 258 -11.53 -24.87 -4.16
C SER A 258 -11.98 -24.36 -5.55
N PRO A 259 -11.76 -25.12 -6.64
CA PRO A 259 -12.25 -24.73 -7.96
C PRO A 259 -13.76 -24.50 -8.03
N ALA A 260 -14.54 -25.24 -7.25
CA ALA A 260 -15.99 -25.08 -7.17
C ALA A 260 -16.37 -23.76 -6.49
N PHE A 261 -15.68 -23.38 -5.42
CA PHE A 261 -15.86 -22.08 -4.77
C PHE A 261 -15.51 -20.94 -5.74
N ILE A 262 -14.36 -21.01 -6.40
CA ILE A 262 -13.92 -20.01 -7.39
C ILE A 262 -14.95 -19.84 -8.50
N ALA A 263 -15.50 -20.93 -9.02
CA ALA A 263 -16.55 -20.84 -10.05
C ALA A 263 -17.82 -20.13 -9.55
N ALA A 264 -18.24 -20.41 -8.31
CA ALA A 264 -19.40 -19.76 -7.71
C ALA A 264 -19.11 -18.26 -7.41
N GLU A 265 -17.90 -17.94 -6.95
CA GLU A 265 -17.43 -16.58 -6.74
C GLU A 265 -17.45 -15.77 -8.04
N MET A 266 -16.92 -16.31 -9.12
CA MET A 266 -16.91 -15.68 -10.44
C MET A 266 -18.33 -15.46 -10.98
N ALA A 267 -19.23 -16.42 -10.76
CA ALA A 267 -20.64 -16.27 -11.14
C ALA A 267 -21.33 -15.14 -10.35
N LEU A 268 -21.06 -15.03 -9.05
CA LEU A 268 -21.53 -13.92 -8.22
C LEU A 268 -21.01 -12.57 -8.74
N PHE A 269 -19.72 -12.47 -9.06
CA PHE A 269 -19.15 -11.22 -9.57
C PHE A 269 -19.73 -10.84 -10.93
N ALA A 270 -19.91 -11.79 -11.84
CA ALA A 270 -20.56 -11.56 -13.12
C ALA A 270 -22.00 -11.05 -12.99
N GLN A 271 -22.75 -11.54 -11.98
CA GLN A 271 -24.08 -11.03 -11.67
C GLN A 271 -24.02 -9.61 -11.09
N GLN A 272 -23.13 -9.35 -10.14
CA GLN A 272 -23.00 -8.04 -9.51
C GLN A 272 -22.48 -6.97 -10.49
N ALA A 273 -21.57 -7.30 -11.39
CA ALA A 273 -21.01 -6.38 -12.39
C ALA A 273 -22.11 -5.67 -13.22
N LYS A 274 -23.20 -6.37 -13.51
CA LYS A 274 -24.36 -5.79 -14.23
C LYS A 274 -25.17 -4.78 -13.41
N ASP A 275 -25.11 -4.87 -12.07
CA ASP A 275 -25.92 -4.03 -11.17
C ASP A 275 -25.14 -2.85 -10.58
N VAL A 276 -23.84 -3.01 -10.33
CA VAL A 276 -23.02 -1.98 -9.71
C VAL A 276 -22.52 -0.94 -10.72
N ASP A 277 -22.12 0.20 -10.21
CA ASP A 277 -21.58 1.31 -10.98
C ASP A 277 -20.06 1.41 -10.83
N ILE A 278 -19.52 0.93 -9.70
CA ILE A 278 -18.10 1.01 -9.39
C ILE A 278 -17.67 -0.32 -8.77
N ILE A 279 -16.51 -0.83 -9.20
CA ILE A 279 -15.85 -1.99 -8.59
C ILE A 279 -14.48 -1.55 -8.08
N ILE A 280 -14.16 -1.88 -6.84
CA ILE A 280 -12.83 -1.68 -6.24
C ILE A 280 -12.30 -3.04 -5.83
N THR A 281 -11.17 -3.46 -6.40
CA THR A 281 -10.53 -4.73 -6.08
C THR A 281 -9.28 -4.50 -5.23
N THR A 282 -9.12 -5.32 -4.19
CA THR A 282 -8.01 -5.19 -3.23
C THR A 282 -7.38 -6.54 -2.86
N ALA A 283 -7.69 -7.60 -3.61
CA ALA A 283 -7.26 -8.94 -3.25
C ALA A 283 -5.79 -9.17 -3.62
N LEU A 284 -4.97 -9.26 -2.60
CA LEU A 284 -3.54 -9.53 -2.70
C LEU A 284 -3.15 -10.66 -1.76
N ILE A 285 -2.35 -11.59 -2.26
CA ILE A 285 -1.72 -12.64 -1.47
C ILE A 285 -0.21 -12.38 -1.49
N PRO A 286 0.43 -12.14 -0.35
CA PRO A 286 1.87 -11.87 -0.32
C PRO A 286 2.68 -12.95 -1.02
N GLY A 287 3.64 -12.54 -1.84
CA GLY A 287 4.52 -13.46 -2.56
C GLY A 287 3.89 -14.18 -3.75
N LYS A 288 2.65 -13.88 -4.12
CA LYS A 288 1.96 -14.49 -5.28
C LYS A 288 1.42 -13.40 -6.21
N LYS A 289 1.22 -13.78 -7.47
CA LYS A 289 0.47 -12.97 -8.41
C LYS A 289 -0.97 -12.77 -7.89
N ALA A 290 -1.52 -11.58 -8.08
CA ALA A 290 -2.90 -11.27 -7.72
C ALA A 290 -3.89 -12.24 -8.43
N PRO A 291 -4.93 -12.73 -7.73
CA PRO A 291 -5.94 -13.56 -8.36
C PRO A 291 -6.76 -12.75 -9.38
N LEU A 292 -7.10 -13.35 -10.52
CA LEU A 292 -8.04 -12.78 -11.47
C LEU A 292 -9.47 -12.93 -10.91
N LEU A 293 -10.17 -11.82 -10.72
CA LEU A 293 -11.52 -11.77 -10.13
C LEU A 293 -12.55 -11.13 -11.08
N ILE A 294 -12.12 -10.21 -11.92
CA ILE A 294 -12.97 -9.51 -12.88
C ILE A 294 -12.44 -9.76 -14.28
N THR A 295 -13.22 -10.47 -15.10
CA THR A 295 -12.87 -10.77 -16.49
C THR A 295 -13.23 -9.59 -17.39
N GLN A 296 -12.69 -9.60 -18.61
CA GLN A 296 -13.06 -8.63 -19.65
C GLN A 296 -14.57 -8.65 -19.91
N GLU A 297 -15.20 -9.83 -19.99
CA GLU A 297 -16.64 -9.98 -20.21
C GLU A 297 -17.47 -9.33 -19.09
N MET A 298 -17.00 -9.42 -17.84
CA MET A 298 -17.67 -8.75 -16.71
C MET A 298 -17.57 -7.24 -16.85
N VAL A 299 -16.41 -6.69 -17.22
CA VAL A 299 -16.24 -5.25 -17.49
C VAL A 299 -17.16 -4.78 -18.62
N GLU A 300 -17.23 -5.51 -19.72
CA GLU A 300 -18.09 -5.21 -20.86
C GLU A 300 -19.60 -5.29 -20.51
N SER A 301 -19.95 -6.10 -19.49
CA SER A 301 -21.33 -6.20 -19.00
C SER A 301 -21.74 -5.07 -18.05
N MET A 302 -20.80 -4.27 -17.58
CA MET A 302 -21.08 -3.13 -16.70
C MET A 302 -21.84 -2.02 -17.45
N LYS A 303 -22.49 -1.16 -16.70
CA LYS A 303 -23.20 0.00 -17.27
C LYS A 303 -22.21 0.98 -17.90
N PRO A 304 -22.57 1.67 -18.99
CA PRO A 304 -21.75 2.74 -19.56
C PRO A 304 -21.40 3.80 -18.49
N GLY A 305 -20.13 4.21 -18.44
CA GLY A 305 -19.62 5.16 -17.46
C GLY A 305 -19.33 4.56 -16.07
N SER A 306 -19.35 3.22 -15.96
CA SER A 306 -18.86 2.51 -14.76
C SER A 306 -17.34 2.62 -14.62
N VAL A 307 -16.85 2.45 -13.41
CA VAL A 307 -15.42 2.57 -13.08
C VAL A 307 -14.93 1.32 -12.34
N VAL A 308 -13.76 0.82 -12.73
CA VAL A 308 -13.04 -0.23 -12.00
C VAL A 308 -11.73 0.37 -11.47
N VAL A 309 -11.47 0.22 -10.17
CA VAL A 309 -10.20 0.59 -9.54
C VAL A 309 -9.56 -0.66 -8.99
N ASP A 310 -8.41 -1.02 -9.53
CA ASP A 310 -7.67 -2.23 -9.18
C ASP A 310 -6.43 -1.89 -8.37
N LEU A 311 -6.49 -2.09 -7.05
CA LEU A 311 -5.35 -1.86 -6.15
C LEU A 311 -4.29 -2.95 -6.22
N ALA A 312 -4.53 -4.04 -6.95
CA ALA A 312 -3.58 -5.10 -7.18
C ALA A 312 -2.80 -4.95 -8.49
N ALA A 313 -2.98 -3.85 -9.21
CA ALA A 313 -2.43 -3.62 -10.56
C ALA A 313 -0.92 -3.91 -10.67
N GLU A 314 -0.09 -3.42 -9.74
CA GLU A 314 1.37 -3.63 -9.74
C GLU A 314 1.77 -5.12 -9.53
N GLN A 315 0.86 -5.97 -9.03
CA GLN A 315 1.10 -7.39 -8.76
C GLN A 315 0.34 -8.32 -9.71
N GLY A 316 0.04 -7.85 -10.90
CA GLY A 316 -0.62 -8.59 -11.95
C GLY A 316 -2.10 -8.33 -12.12
N GLY A 317 -2.71 -7.54 -11.22
CA GLY A 317 -4.10 -7.10 -11.28
C GLY A 317 -5.15 -8.16 -10.91
N ASN A 318 -6.25 -7.70 -10.31
CA ASN A 318 -7.45 -8.51 -10.10
C ASN A 318 -8.44 -8.40 -11.26
N CYS A 319 -8.26 -7.45 -12.17
CA CYS A 319 -9.09 -7.23 -13.34
C CYS A 319 -8.27 -7.48 -14.60
N GLU A 320 -8.83 -8.27 -15.52
CA GLU A 320 -8.14 -8.73 -16.73
C GLU A 320 -7.69 -7.58 -17.66
N VAL A 321 -8.45 -6.48 -17.69
CA VAL A 321 -8.14 -5.32 -18.52
C VAL A 321 -7.26 -4.28 -17.82
N THR A 322 -6.79 -4.57 -16.61
CA THR A 322 -5.91 -3.67 -15.86
C THR A 322 -4.56 -3.54 -16.55
N GLN A 323 -4.11 -2.30 -16.74
CA GLN A 323 -2.76 -1.97 -17.19
C GLN A 323 -2.09 -1.10 -16.12
N PRO A 324 -1.02 -1.58 -15.45
CA PRO A 324 -0.36 -0.81 -14.40
C PRO A 324 0.13 0.56 -14.89
N GLY A 325 -0.07 1.60 -14.08
CA GLY A 325 0.40 2.96 -14.38
C GLY A 325 -0.43 3.71 -15.42
N THR A 326 -1.54 3.16 -15.91
CA THR A 326 -2.38 3.81 -16.91
C THR A 326 -3.87 3.81 -16.51
N VAL A 327 -4.59 4.82 -16.98
CA VAL A 327 -6.07 4.80 -16.99
C VAL A 327 -6.51 4.28 -18.35
N THR A 328 -7.09 3.10 -18.34
CA THR A 328 -7.63 2.47 -19.57
C THR A 328 -9.11 2.79 -19.73
N VAL A 329 -9.57 2.98 -20.95
CA VAL A 329 -10.97 3.18 -21.28
C VAL A 329 -11.43 2.02 -22.17
N SER A 330 -12.41 1.25 -21.68
CA SER A 330 -13.07 0.23 -22.49
C SER A 330 -14.33 0.84 -23.12
N TYR A 331 -14.37 0.89 -24.44
CA TYR A 331 -15.54 1.34 -25.16
C TYR A 331 -16.41 0.12 -25.50
N THR A 332 -17.54 0.00 -24.82
CA THR A 332 -18.62 -0.89 -25.29
C THR A 332 -19.46 -0.13 -26.32
N HIS A 333 -19.41 -0.55 -27.52
CA HIS A 333 -20.31 -0.03 -28.59
C HIS A 333 -21.63 -0.77 -28.57
#